data_26679ad81b2c2a5f8917cb2644f98e4f
#
_entry.id   26679ad81b2c2a5f8917cb2644f98e4f
#
_cell.length_a   1.000
_cell.length_b   1.000
_cell.length_c   1.000
_cell.angle_alpha   90.00
_cell.angle_beta   90.00
_cell.angle_gamma   90.00
#
_symmetry.space_group_name_H-M   'P 1'
#
loop_
_entity.id
_entity.type
_entity.pdbx_description
1 polymer ?
#
loop_
_entity_poly.entity_id
_entity_poly.type
_entity_poly.pdbx_seq_one_letter_code
_entity_poly.pdbx_strand_id
1 'polypeptide(L)'
;MILNTRMTLSAVFVATLVVIAGVYVTNRSTIESTENNTTVNNKPMSRFAAGNLEIAIRTDPGIPKVGDNALIIDLRDRDGNPVIGAEVDAYAEMAAMGAMPAMRAPAGLQEVAPGRFEGEVNLSMRGEWPLTVRISHTRFGDKRLLFDLATDREGLIIASGGRAVGGAPLLLDDDNVITIDSRRRQMIGVETGTATHRDLVKSIRAVGEVTFDERLLSTITLKFDGYIGDLKADYVGTKVAQDQVLFTVYSPELFAAQQEYLETLKRRGARAGTGLLEAARLRLLLWDMTPQDIAILERRGSPQVYVAIHAPLGGTLIERNIADGSAAPMGKTLLRIADLSRVWVHAQVFEADLELMSIGMKATVTLPYLPARTYPATVEYIYPYLQGDSRTGRVRLSLDNSDGELKPAMYAEVTLQVDLGHVLSIPEEAIIVAGMSRIVFVDLGEGRLKPVRITTGRRGQGFVEVLEGLKLGDTVVTSGNFLIAAETRLKTGIEQW
;
A
#
# COMPACT_ATOMS: atom_id res chain seq x y z
N MET A 1 94.19 -48.21 -11.35
CA MET A 1 93.87 -46.99 -12.08
C MET A 1 92.34 -46.75 -12.04
N ILE A 2 91.76 -46.89 -10.85
CA ILE A 2 90.29 -46.64 -10.59
C ILE A 2 90.16 -46.02 -9.17
N LEU A 3 90.68 -44.79 -8.97
CA LEU A 3 90.49 -44.12 -7.67
C LEU A 3 90.27 -42.58 -7.74
N ASN A 4 90.24 -41.98 -8.94
CA ASN A 4 90.13 -40.50 -9.03
C ASN A 4 88.84 -40.00 -9.63
N THR A 5 87.87 -40.82 -9.99
CA THR A 5 86.64 -40.41 -10.64
C THR A 5 85.46 -40.22 -9.66
N ARG A 6 85.60 -40.71 -8.42
CA ARG A 6 84.53 -40.60 -7.39
C ARG A 6 84.60 -39.28 -6.55
N MET A 7 85.80 -38.68 -6.50
CA MET A 7 85.98 -37.44 -5.68
C MET A 7 85.61 -36.19 -6.40
N THR A 8 85.58 -36.14 -7.70
CA THR A 8 85.20 -34.98 -8.50
C THR A 8 83.68 -34.84 -8.67
N LEU A 9 82.92 -35.96 -8.61
CA LEU A 9 81.46 -35.88 -8.69
C LEU A 9 80.79 -35.38 -7.38
N SER A 10 81.40 -35.69 -6.21
CA SER A 10 80.87 -35.21 -4.91
C SER A 10 81.11 -33.74 -4.67
N ALA A 11 82.21 -33.18 -5.16
CA ALA A 11 82.47 -31.74 -5.02
C ALA A 11 81.57 -30.87 -5.91
N VAL A 12 81.21 -31.34 -7.11
CA VAL A 12 80.31 -30.67 -8.01
C VAL A 12 78.84 -30.68 -7.46
N PHE A 13 78.46 -31.81 -6.83
CA PHE A 13 77.13 -31.96 -6.27
C PHE A 13 76.93 -31.09 -5.01
N VAL A 14 77.94 -30.94 -4.16
CA VAL A 14 77.89 -30.06 -2.97
C VAL A 14 77.96 -28.60 -3.38
N ALA A 15 78.71 -28.21 -4.40
CA ALA A 15 78.74 -26.84 -4.90
C ALA A 15 77.42 -26.44 -5.56
N THR A 16 76.73 -27.34 -6.28
CA THR A 16 75.45 -27.08 -6.91
C THR A 16 74.32 -26.95 -5.84
N LEU A 17 74.40 -27.76 -4.77
CA LEU A 17 73.40 -27.68 -3.67
C LEU A 17 73.54 -26.38 -2.85
N VAL A 18 74.76 -25.88 -2.63
CA VAL A 18 75.03 -24.61 -1.95
C VAL A 18 74.58 -23.41 -2.82
N VAL A 19 74.71 -23.45 -4.14
CA VAL A 19 74.27 -22.43 -5.07
C VAL A 19 72.74 -22.44 -5.16
N ILE A 20 72.07 -23.60 -5.19
CA ILE A 20 70.58 -23.69 -5.18
C ILE A 20 70.02 -23.25 -3.84
N ALA A 21 70.62 -23.57 -2.69
CA ALA A 21 70.24 -23.12 -1.39
C ALA A 21 70.43 -21.58 -1.23
N GLY A 22 71.53 -21.02 -1.77
CA GLY A 22 71.81 -19.60 -1.78
C GLY A 22 70.84 -18.83 -2.66
N VAL A 23 70.45 -19.34 -3.82
CA VAL A 23 69.42 -18.73 -4.70
C VAL A 23 68.04 -18.86 -4.08
N TYR A 24 67.77 -19.97 -3.36
CA TYR A 24 66.47 -20.13 -2.66
C TYR A 24 66.32 -19.18 -1.46
N VAL A 25 67.37 -18.95 -0.68
CA VAL A 25 67.39 -18.04 0.46
C VAL A 25 67.40 -16.58 -0.01
N THR A 26 68.11 -16.22 -1.07
CA THR A 26 68.07 -14.87 -1.63
C THR A 26 66.74 -14.55 -2.35
N ASN A 27 66.12 -15.54 -2.98
CA ASN A 27 64.80 -15.34 -3.60
C ASN A 27 63.67 -15.25 -2.55
N ARG A 28 63.83 -15.89 -1.39
CA ARG A 28 62.88 -15.81 -0.31
C ARG A 28 62.96 -14.46 0.43
N SER A 29 64.14 -13.90 0.59
CA SER A 29 64.33 -12.57 1.17
C SER A 29 63.94 -11.43 0.21
N THR A 30 63.95 -11.67 -1.12
CA THR A 30 63.50 -10.69 -2.11
C THR A 30 61.97 -10.75 -2.32
N ILE A 31 61.31 -11.86 -1.99
CA ILE A 31 59.84 -11.97 -2.01
C ILE A 31 59.23 -11.39 -0.73
N GLU A 32 59.92 -11.45 0.41
CA GLU A 32 59.45 -10.79 1.66
C GLU A 32 59.67 -9.28 1.70
N SER A 33 60.45 -8.72 0.77
CA SER A 33 60.65 -7.24 0.69
C SER A 33 59.85 -6.55 -0.39
N THR A 34 58.91 -7.25 -1.07
CA THR A 34 58.00 -6.67 -2.06
C THR A 34 56.52 -6.86 -1.64
N GLU A 35 56.22 -7.31 -0.42
CA GLU A 35 54.95 -7.03 0.21
C GLU A 35 54.96 -5.56 0.60
N ASN A 36 54.64 -4.77 -0.40
CA ASN A 36 54.28 -3.37 -0.24
C ASN A 36 53.26 -3.23 0.88
N ASN A 37 53.65 -2.41 1.83
CA ASN A 37 52.83 -1.60 2.68
C ASN A 37 51.53 -1.06 2.00
N THR A 38 50.61 -1.95 1.69
CA THR A 38 49.22 -1.65 1.78
C THR A 38 48.85 -2.06 3.19
N THR A 39 48.99 -1.17 4.14
CA THR A 39 48.30 -1.22 5.40
C THR A 39 46.83 -1.33 5.02
N VAL A 40 46.35 -2.57 4.85
CA VAL A 40 44.94 -2.88 4.93
C VAL A 40 44.56 -2.46 6.34
N ASN A 41 44.02 -1.25 6.43
CA ASN A 41 43.52 -0.67 7.64
C ASN A 41 42.42 -1.64 8.14
N ASN A 42 42.78 -2.54 9.05
CA ASN A 42 41.96 -3.64 9.54
C ASN A 42 40.95 -3.12 10.54
N LYS A 43 40.30 -2.00 10.16
CA LYS A 43 39.19 -1.43 10.92
C LYS A 43 38.01 -2.38 10.78
N PRO A 44 37.31 -2.71 11.86
CA PRO A 44 36.21 -3.69 11.82
C PRO A 44 35.12 -3.21 10.85
N MET A 45 34.67 -4.13 9.98
CA MET A 45 33.53 -3.90 9.10
C MET A 45 32.23 -4.01 9.91
N SER A 46 31.30 -3.11 9.68
CA SER A 46 29.96 -3.23 10.25
C SER A 46 29.23 -4.40 9.59
N ARG A 47 28.66 -5.31 10.39
CA ARG A 47 28.00 -6.53 9.91
C ARG A 47 26.49 -6.43 10.07
N PHE A 48 25.75 -6.88 9.06
CA PHE A 48 24.30 -6.82 9.02
C PHE A 48 23.74 -8.13 8.46
N ALA A 49 22.58 -8.56 8.96
CA ALA A 49 21.87 -9.74 8.46
C ALA A 49 20.62 -9.31 7.68
N ALA A 50 20.47 -9.84 6.47
CA ALA A 50 19.27 -9.72 5.64
C ALA A 50 18.72 -11.11 5.31
N GLY A 51 17.86 -11.66 6.13
CA GLY A 51 17.37 -13.03 6.02
C GLY A 51 18.49 -14.05 6.29
N ASN A 52 18.87 -14.83 5.27
CA ASN A 52 19.94 -15.83 5.35
C ASN A 52 21.30 -15.31 4.86
N LEU A 53 21.41 -14.03 4.59
CA LEU A 53 22.61 -13.37 4.09
C LEU A 53 23.23 -12.51 5.19
N GLU A 54 24.55 -12.62 5.40
CA GLU A 54 25.34 -11.71 6.23
C GLU A 54 26.13 -10.78 5.31
N ILE A 55 26.04 -9.49 5.57
CA ILE A 55 26.64 -8.43 4.78
C ILE A 55 27.56 -7.64 5.69
N ALA A 56 28.86 -7.65 5.40
CA ALA A 56 29.79 -6.75 6.07
C ALA A 56 30.11 -5.58 5.12
N ILE A 57 30.00 -4.37 5.62
CA ILE A 57 30.16 -3.16 4.81
C ILE A 57 31.00 -2.11 5.53
N ARG A 58 31.84 -1.38 4.80
CA ARG A 58 32.60 -0.23 5.30
C ARG A 58 32.90 0.77 4.19
N THR A 59 33.18 1.99 4.59
CA THR A 59 33.79 3.00 3.73
C THR A 59 35.28 3.18 4.05
N ASP A 60 36.06 3.58 3.08
CA ASP A 60 37.45 4.03 3.27
C ASP A 60 37.64 5.41 2.58
N PRO A 61 37.89 6.46 3.37
CA PRO A 61 38.12 6.49 4.81
C PRO A 61 36.89 6.10 5.62
N GLY A 62 37.09 5.54 6.84
CA GLY A 62 36.00 5.12 7.74
C GLY A 62 35.05 6.25 8.13
N ILE A 63 35.49 7.50 8.06
CA ILE A 63 34.66 8.71 8.10
C ILE A 63 34.56 9.19 6.65
N PRO A 64 33.40 9.11 5.99
CA PRO A 64 33.23 9.57 4.62
C PRO A 64 33.50 11.06 4.48
N LYS A 65 34.13 11.46 3.40
CA LYS A 65 34.48 12.86 3.10
C LYS A 65 33.85 13.29 1.78
N VAL A 66 33.81 14.58 1.57
CA VAL A 66 33.45 15.13 0.26
C VAL A 66 34.50 14.71 -0.79
N GLY A 67 34.03 14.20 -1.94
CA GLY A 67 34.84 13.58 -2.97
C GLY A 67 34.73 12.06 -2.95
N ASP A 68 35.78 11.39 -3.42
CA ASP A 68 35.78 9.92 -3.60
C ASP A 68 36.00 9.21 -2.28
N ASN A 69 35.16 8.20 -2.04
CA ASN A 69 35.20 7.29 -0.90
C ASN A 69 35.08 5.86 -1.42
N ALA A 70 36.00 4.98 -1.04
CA ALA A 70 35.88 3.57 -1.38
C ALA A 70 34.75 2.92 -0.54
N LEU A 71 33.94 2.10 -1.18
CA LEU A 71 32.90 1.28 -0.55
C LEU A 71 33.28 -0.19 -0.70
N ILE A 72 33.35 -0.92 0.42
CA ILE A 72 33.74 -2.31 0.47
C ILE A 72 32.60 -3.11 1.08
N ILE A 73 32.15 -4.18 0.40
CA ILE A 73 31.06 -5.04 0.80
C ILE A 73 31.51 -6.50 0.73
N ASP A 74 31.41 -7.22 1.84
CA ASP A 74 31.61 -8.68 1.90
C ASP A 74 30.26 -9.36 2.11
N LEU A 75 29.93 -10.34 1.26
CA LEU A 75 28.71 -11.14 1.35
C LEU A 75 29.02 -12.56 1.80
N ARG A 76 28.36 -13.03 2.85
CA ARG A 76 28.49 -14.38 3.39
C ARG A 76 27.12 -15.01 3.64
N ASP A 77 27.05 -16.33 3.57
CA ASP A 77 25.89 -17.07 4.05
C ASP A 77 25.93 -17.24 5.58
N ARG A 78 24.89 -17.87 6.16
CA ARG A 78 24.84 -18.14 7.62
C ARG A 78 25.97 -19.01 8.14
N ASP A 79 26.58 -19.83 7.29
CA ASP A 79 27.65 -20.72 7.63
C ASP A 79 29.01 -20.02 7.50
N GLY A 80 29.03 -18.75 7.10
CA GLY A 80 30.24 -17.93 6.93
C GLY A 80 30.91 -18.08 5.58
N ASN A 81 30.35 -18.85 4.64
CA ASN A 81 30.92 -19.03 3.31
C ASN A 81 30.66 -17.80 2.44
N PRO A 82 31.60 -17.42 1.55
CA PRO A 82 31.40 -16.32 0.62
C PRO A 82 30.28 -16.65 -0.38
N VAL A 83 29.41 -15.67 -0.67
CA VAL A 83 28.34 -15.80 -1.65
C VAL A 83 28.86 -15.39 -3.02
N ILE A 84 28.95 -16.34 -3.92
CA ILE A 84 29.51 -16.18 -5.28
C ILE A 84 28.36 -16.01 -6.27
N GLY A 85 28.54 -15.12 -7.27
CA GLY A 85 27.56 -14.90 -8.34
C GLY A 85 26.36 -14.01 -7.91
N ALA A 86 26.52 -13.22 -6.87
CA ALA A 86 25.59 -12.16 -6.54
C ALA A 86 25.84 -10.95 -7.44
N GLU A 87 24.75 -10.32 -7.90
CA GLU A 87 24.80 -9.00 -8.51
C GLU A 87 24.57 -7.96 -7.42
N VAL A 88 25.54 -7.07 -7.20
CA VAL A 88 25.50 -6.06 -6.17
C VAL A 88 25.60 -4.68 -6.79
N ASP A 89 24.57 -3.86 -6.55
CA ASP A 89 24.52 -2.45 -6.95
C ASP A 89 24.34 -1.57 -5.71
N ALA A 90 25.05 -0.43 -5.68
CA ALA A 90 24.92 0.52 -4.60
C ALA A 90 24.99 1.96 -5.10
N TYR A 91 24.21 2.81 -4.45
CA TYR A 91 24.23 4.26 -4.73
C TYR A 91 23.82 5.06 -3.49
N ALA A 92 24.43 6.22 -3.33
CA ALA A 92 24.03 7.20 -2.34
C ALA A 92 23.15 8.29 -2.97
N GLU A 93 22.13 8.74 -2.27
CA GLU A 93 21.20 9.78 -2.75
C GLU A 93 21.08 10.89 -1.70
N MET A 94 21.18 12.14 -2.14
CA MET A 94 20.82 13.31 -1.32
C MET A 94 19.52 13.91 -1.84
N ALA A 95 18.55 14.08 -0.95
CA ALA A 95 17.26 14.68 -1.29
C ALA A 95 17.41 16.12 -1.74
N ALA A 96 16.49 16.61 -2.59
CA ALA A 96 16.44 18.02 -2.98
C ALA A 96 16.29 18.94 -1.76
N MET A 97 17.12 19.98 -1.69
CA MET A 97 17.10 20.96 -0.61
C MET A 97 16.98 22.40 -1.17
N GLY A 98 15.84 23.03 -0.92
CA GLY A 98 15.59 24.38 -1.41
C GLY A 98 15.69 24.49 -2.94
N ALA A 99 16.66 25.26 -3.46
CA ALA A 99 16.90 25.42 -4.90
C ALA A 99 17.81 24.33 -5.50
N MET A 100 18.39 23.42 -4.70
CA MET A 100 19.26 22.36 -5.17
C MET A 100 18.44 21.11 -5.54
N PRO A 101 18.65 20.54 -6.75
CA PRO A 101 17.98 19.28 -7.13
C PRO A 101 18.54 18.10 -6.32
N ALA A 102 17.78 17.00 -6.28
CA ALA A 102 18.28 15.75 -5.72
C ALA A 102 19.53 15.28 -6.47
N MET A 103 20.49 14.73 -5.74
CA MET A 103 21.76 14.24 -6.28
C MET A 103 21.88 12.74 -6.01
N ARG A 104 22.48 12.02 -6.97
CA ARG A 104 22.72 10.59 -6.87
C ARG A 104 24.18 10.27 -7.23
N ALA A 105 24.82 9.47 -6.38
CA ALA A 105 26.20 9.02 -6.52
C ALA A 105 26.22 7.48 -6.59
N PRO A 106 26.39 6.86 -7.78
CA PRO A 106 26.55 5.42 -7.91
C PRO A 106 27.92 4.99 -7.38
N ALA A 107 28.00 3.79 -6.78
CA ALA A 107 29.23 3.30 -6.17
C ALA A 107 30.13 2.46 -7.12
N GLY A 108 29.67 2.10 -8.32
CA GLY A 108 30.47 1.40 -9.32
C GLY A 108 31.10 0.08 -8.83
N LEU A 109 30.37 -0.73 -8.05
CA LEU A 109 30.86 -1.94 -7.40
C LEU A 109 31.31 -3.01 -8.41
N GLN A 110 32.46 -3.66 -8.14
CA GLN A 110 32.97 -4.81 -8.88
C GLN A 110 33.38 -5.92 -7.91
N GLU A 111 33.14 -7.19 -8.27
CA GLU A 111 33.59 -8.32 -7.47
C GLU A 111 35.11 -8.50 -7.63
N VAL A 112 35.86 -8.23 -6.56
CA VAL A 112 37.33 -8.32 -6.55
C VAL A 112 37.83 -9.65 -5.98
N ALA A 113 36.99 -10.34 -5.18
CA ALA A 113 37.26 -11.69 -4.67
C ALA A 113 35.90 -12.38 -4.42
N PRO A 114 35.81 -13.69 -4.26
CA PRO A 114 34.58 -14.42 -4.03
C PRO A 114 33.74 -13.78 -2.90
N GLY A 115 32.58 -13.22 -3.24
CA GLY A 115 31.67 -12.54 -2.32
C GLY A 115 32.16 -11.19 -1.79
N ARG A 116 33.25 -10.63 -2.35
CA ARG A 116 33.77 -9.30 -1.98
C ARG A 116 33.67 -8.33 -3.14
N PHE A 117 32.99 -7.22 -2.88
CA PHE A 117 32.72 -6.15 -3.83
C PHE A 117 33.39 -4.86 -3.37
N GLU A 118 34.07 -4.17 -4.29
CA GLU A 118 34.71 -2.90 -4.03
C GLU A 118 34.32 -1.92 -5.14
N GLY A 119 34.14 -0.65 -4.77
CA GLY A 119 33.83 0.43 -5.70
C GLY A 119 34.02 1.80 -5.04
N GLU A 120 33.84 2.86 -5.81
CA GLU A 120 34.00 4.22 -5.33
C GLU A 120 32.69 4.97 -5.43
N VAL A 121 32.34 5.70 -4.36
CA VAL A 121 31.20 6.60 -4.31
C VAL A 121 31.69 8.04 -4.15
N ASN A 122 31.32 8.93 -5.08
CA ASN A 122 31.70 10.32 -5.03
C ASN A 122 30.60 11.15 -4.37
N LEU A 123 30.87 11.63 -3.16
CA LEU A 123 29.96 12.50 -2.40
C LEU A 123 30.27 13.96 -2.74
N SER A 124 29.45 14.58 -3.56
CA SER A 124 29.73 15.90 -4.16
C SER A 124 29.64 17.06 -3.17
N MET A 125 29.05 16.87 -1.99
CA MET A 125 28.95 17.91 -0.96
C MET A 125 28.82 17.32 0.44
N ARG A 126 28.99 18.15 1.46
CA ARG A 126 28.82 17.79 2.87
C ARG A 126 27.33 17.59 3.19
N GLY A 127 27.00 16.53 3.95
CA GLY A 127 25.65 16.25 4.41
C GLY A 127 25.32 14.76 4.51
N GLU A 128 24.04 14.47 4.63
CA GLU A 128 23.51 13.10 4.70
C GLU A 128 23.30 12.53 3.29
N TRP A 129 23.80 11.33 3.07
CA TRP A 129 23.78 10.60 1.80
C TRP A 129 23.25 9.17 2.04
N PRO A 130 21.93 8.97 2.23
CA PRO A 130 21.38 7.63 2.37
C PRO A 130 21.90 6.69 1.27
N LEU A 131 22.57 5.58 1.68
CA LEU A 131 23.17 4.61 0.78
C LEU A 131 22.22 3.42 0.61
N THR A 132 21.74 3.21 -0.60
CA THR A 132 20.97 2.02 -0.97
C THR A 132 21.91 0.96 -1.52
N VAL A 133 21.86 -0.25 -0.97
CA VAL A 133 22.56 -1.45 -1.50
C VAL A 133 21.50 -2.44 -1.97
N ARG A 134 21.57 -2.86 -3.22
CA ARG A 134 20.74 -3.90 -3.83
C ARG A 134 21.58 -5.12 -4.09
N ILE A 135 21.09 -6.28 -3.70
CA ILE A 135 21.74 -7.56 -3.89
C ILE A 135 20.73 -8.47 -4.56
N SER A 136 21.06 -8.99 -5.74
CA SER A 136 20.28 -10.00 -6.45
C SER A 136 21.05 -11.30 -6.52
N HIS A 137 20.44 -12.41 -6.09
CA HIS A 137 21.07 -13.73 -6.14
C HIS A 137 20.01 -14.82 -6.28
N THR A 138 20.27 -15.81 -7.14
CA THR A 138 19.31 -16.89 -7.47
C THR A 138 18.84 -17.71 -6.27
N ARG A 139 19.74 -17.95 -5.28
CA ARG A 139 19.43 -18.74 -4.07
C ARG A 139 18.85 -17.89 -2.93
N PHE A 140 19.27 -16.63 -2.79
CA PHE A 140 18.89 -15.77 -1.66
C PHE A 140 17.82 -14.73 -2.01
N GLY A 141 17.44 -14.65 -3.30
CA GLY A 141 16.48 -13.66 -3.83
C GLY A 141 17.02 -12.24 -3.79
N ASP A 142 16.15 -11.29 -4.11
CA ASP A 142 16.48 -9.87 -4.12
C ASP A 142 16.42 -9.30 -2.71
N LYS A 143 17.45 -8.54 -2.33
CA LYS A 143 17.53 -7.81 -1.07
C LYS A 143 17.83 -6.35 -1.34
N ARG A 144 17.15 -5.48 -0.64
CA ARG A 144 17.42 -4.04 -0.65
C ARG A 144 17.69 -3.59 0.79
N LEU A 145 18.89 -3.05 1.01
CA LEU A 145 19.28 -2.48 2.29
C LEU A 145 19.46 -0.99 2.12
N LEU A 146 19.03 -0.25 3.11
CA LEU A 146 19.22 1.18 3.20
C LEU A 146 20.08 1.49 4.43
N PHE A 147 21.15 2.22 4.22
CA PHE A 147 22.08 2.65 5.27
C PHE A 147 22.06 4.15 5.39
N ASP A 148 22.21 4.62 6.60
CA ASP A 148 22.46 6.02 6.89
C ASP A 148 23.97 6.28 6.75
N LEU A 149 24.36 7.02 5.70
CA LEU A 149 25.70 7.46 5.40
C LEU A 149 25.74 8.98 5.48
N ALA A 150 26.73 9.55 6.13
CA ALA A 150 26.92 10.99 6.16
C ALA A 150 28.41 11.35 6.05
N THR A 151 28.71 12.47 5.44
CA THR A 151 30.07 13.03 5.47
C THR A 151 30.40 13.49 6.88
N ASP A 152 31.66 13.28 7.30
CA ASP A 152 32.18 13.67 8.61
C ASP A 152 31.61 12.87 9.81
N ARG A 153 30.92 11.75 9.56
CA ARG A 153 30.44 10.84 10.59
C ARG A 153 30.97 9.44 10.36
N GLU A 154 31.48 8.78 11.42
CA GLU A 154 32.01 7.42 11.35
C GLU A 154 30.90 6.36 11.31
N GLY A 155 31.09 5.38 10.43
CA GLY A 155 30.28 4.15 10.33
C GLY A 155 29.02 4.29 9.48
N LEU A 156 28.45 3.12 9.21
CA LEU A 156 27.19 2.93 8.48
C LEU A 156 26.16 2.33 9.43
N ILE A 157 25.00 2.92 9.47
CA ILE A 157 23.89 2.44 10.31
C ILE A 157 22.80 1.94 9.39
N ILE A 158 22.33 0.70 9.60
CA ILE A 158 21.26 0.17 8.79
C ILE A 158 19.93 0.83 9.15
N ALA A 159 19.25 1.39 8.17
CA ALA A 159 17.96 2.05 8.32
C ALA A 159 16.79 1.09 7.97
N SER A 160 16.99 0.19 6.98
CA SER A 160 15.98 -0.81 6.61
C SER A 160 16.58 -1.96 5.78
N GLY A 161 15.86 -3.08 5.68
CA GLY A 161 16.21 -4.24 4.85
C GLY A 161 17.04 -5.32 5.56
N GLY A 162 17.48 -5.10 6.80
CA GLY A 162 18.26 -6.04 7.59
C GLY A 162 18.40 -5.61 9.04
N ARG A 163 19.23 -6.33 9.79
CA ARG A 163 19.58 -6.01 11.20
C ARG A 163 21.09 -6.14 11.41
N ALA A 164 21.67 -5.39 12.34
CA ALA A 164 23.08 -5.53 12.70
C ALA A 164 23.38 -6.91 13.31
N VAL A 165 24.51 -7.53 12.94
CA VAL A 165 24.96 -8.84 13.43
C VAL A 165 26.20 -8.64 14.28
N GLY A 166 26.20 -9.13 15.51
CA GLY A 166 27.38 -9.22 16.38
C GLY A 166 27.95 -7.88 16.84
N GLY A 167 27.38 -6.76 16.42
CA GLY A 167 27.50 -5.56 17.21
C GLY A 167 26.68 -5.82 18.48
N ALA A 168 27.26 -5.59 19.66
CA ALA A 168 26.41 -5.22 20.78
C ALA A 168 25.37 -4.27 20.22
N PRO A 169 24.04 -4.38 20.58
CA PRO A 169 23.16 -3.28 20.34
C PRO A 169 24.02 -2.08 20.76
N LEU A 170 24.09 -1.05 19.92
CA LEU A 170 24.65 0.20 20.38
C LEU A 170 23.81 0.53 21.61
N LEU A 171 24.20 -0.07 22.73
CA LEU A 171 23.89 0.42 24.04
C LEU A 171 24.47 1.81 23.95
N LEU A 172 23.61 2.77 23.71
CA LEU A 172 23.93 4.13 24.07
C LEU A 172 24.38 3.98 25.50
N ASP A 173 25.69 4.08 25.74
CA ASP A 173 26.28 3.90 27.03
C ASP A 173 25.49 4.71 28.03
N ASP A 174 25.43 4.25 29.29
CA ASP A 174 24.80 5.01 30.39
C ASP A 174 25.39 6.45 30.52
N ASP A 175 26.50 6.70 29.87
CA ASP A 175 27.15 8.03 29.73
C ASP A 175 26.35 9.06 28.94
N ASN A 176 25.36 8.68 28.14
CA ASN A 176 24.52 9.62 27.36
C ASN A 176 23.25 10.12 28.08
N VAL A 177 23.17 9.91 29.38
CA VAL A 177 22.07 10.45 30.20
C VAL A 177 22.27 11.95 30.39
N ILE A 178 21.29 12.73 29.96
CA ILE A 178 21.29 14.19 30.10
C ILE A 178 20.52 14.55 31.35
N THR A 179 21.13 15.33 32.21
CA THR A 179 20.45 15.87 33.41
C THR A 179 20.00 17.30 33.11
N ILE A 180 18.70 17.54 33.20
CA ILE A 180 18.06 18.86 33.07
C ILE A 180 17.43 19.18 34.45
N ASP A 181 17.85 20.29 35.07
CA ASP A 181 17.29 20.71 36.33
C ASP A 181 15.79 21.03 36.25
N SER A 182 15.08 20.91 37.37
CA SER A 182 13.61 21.06 37.43
C SER A 182 13.13 22.45 36.99
N ARG A 183 13.90 23.51 37.27
CA ARG A 183 13.58 24.88 36.88
C ARG A 183 13.65 25.05 35.35
N ARG A 184 14.62 24.41 34.73
CA ARG A 184 14.83 24.45 33.27
C ARG A 184 13.80 23.60 32.53
N ARG A 185 13.43 22.43 33.09
CA ARG A 185 12.31 21.60 32.58
C ARG A 185 11.01 22.39 32.58
N GLN A 186 10.73 23.15 33.62
CA GLN A 186 9.54 23.97 33.72
C GLN A 186 9.56 25.14 32.69
N MET A 187 10.72 25.78 32.49
CA MET A 187 10.87 26.85 31.50
C MET A 187 10.70 26.34 30.06
N ILE A 188 11.14 25.14 29.75
CA ILE A 188 11.04 24.51 28.43
C ILE A 188 9.62 23.96 28.22
N GLY A 189 8.84 23.75 29.26
CA GLY A 189 7.51 23.13 29.19
C GLY A 189 7.59 21.64 28.84
N VAL A 190 8.47 20.90 29.51
CA VAL A 190 8.65 19.46 29.28
C VAL A 190 7.41 18.72 29.77
N GLU A 191 6.68 18.11 28.85
CA GLU A 191 5.59 17.17 29.10
C GLU A 191 6.04 15.75 28.80
N THR A 192 5.37 14.78 29.41
CA THR A 192 5.71 13.38 29.25
C THR A 192 4.46 12.54 28.94
N GLY A 193 4.63 11.49 28.17
CA GLY A 193 3.63 10.45 27.92
C GLY A 193 4.20 9.08 28.26
N THR A 194 3.33 8.11 28.50
CA THR A 194 3.76 6.75 28.87
C THR A 194 3.57 5.80 27.68
N ALA A 195 4.54 4.94 27.44
CA ALA A 195 4.43 3.83 26.51
C ALA A 195 3.41 2.81 27.03
N THR A 196 2.27 2.70 26.36
CA THR A 196 1.18 1.83 26.80
C THR A 196 0.68 0.98 25.63
N HIS A 197 0.13 -0.20 25.94
CA HIS A 197 -0.65 -0.93 24.98
C HIS A 197 -1.98 -0.23 24.73
N ARG A 198 -2.31 -0.07 23.46
CA ARG A 198 -3.51 0.63 23.01
C ARG A 198 -4.06 -0.01 21.74
N ASP A 199 -5.38 0.00 21.62
CA ASP A 199 -6.04 -0.29 20.36
C ASP A 199 -5.79 0.87 19.40
N LEU A 200 -4.94 0.65 18.42
CA LEU A 200 -4.53 1.67 17.47
C LEU A 200 -5.50 1.68 16.29
N VAL A 201 -6.14 2.80 16.07
CA VAL A 201 -7.08 2.98 14.95
C VAL A 201 -6.55 4.02 13.98
N LYS A 202 -6.46 3.65 12.70
CA LYS A 202 -6.15 4.58 11.62
C LYS A 202 -7.44 5.08 10.97
N SER A 203 -7.61 6.39 10.92
CA SER A 203 -8.72 7.02 10.19
C SER A 203 -8.26 7.36 8.78
N ILE A 204 -8.92 6.78 7.79
CA ILE A 204 -8.67 7.03 6.37
C ILE A 204 -9.83 7.85 5.84
N ARG A 205 -9.53 9.01 5.27
CA ARG A 205 -10.51 9.88 4.61
C ARG A 205 -10.46 9.67 3.12
N ALA A 206 -11.62 9.50 2.53
CA ALA A 206 -11.80 9.31 1.10
C ALA A 206 -12.95 10.19 0.59
N VAL A 207 -12.85 10.63 -0.64
CA VAL A 207 -13.96 11.26 -1.33
C VAL A 207 -14.82 10.17 -1.94
N GLY A 208 -16.13 10.29 -1.82
CA GLY A 208 -17.10 9.36 -2.37
C GLY A 208 -18.17 10.05 -3.19
N GLU A 209 -18.82 9.30 -4.04
CA GLU A 209 -20.00 9.70 -4.79
C GLU A 209 -21.15 8.75 -4.48
N VAL A 210 -22.31 9.32 -4.14
CA VAL A 210 -23.54 8.55 -3.93
C VAL A 210 -24.04 8.05 -5.29
N THR A 211 -24.36 6.77 -5.38
CA THR A 211 -24.90 6.15 -6.60
C THR A 211 -26.05 5.20 -6.26
N PHE A 212 -26.75 4.75 -7.27
CA PHE A 212 -27.81 3.77 -7.11
C PHE A 212 -27.27 2.41 -6.66
N ASP A 213 -28.04 1.67 -5.89
CA ASP A 213 -27.85 0.21 -5.78
C ASP A 213 -28.31 -0.42 -7.10
N GLU A 214 -27.37 -0.87 -7.94
CA GLU A 214 -27.67 -1.44 -9.26
C GLU A 214 -28.57 -2.69 -9.20
N ARG A 215 -28.62 -3.35 -8.04
CA ARG A 215 -29.52 -4.51 -7.82
C ARG A 215 -30.97 -4.09 -7.63
N LEU A 216 -31.21 -2.84 -7.25
CA LEU A 216 -32.50 -2.22 -7.03
C LEU A 216 -32.92 -1.30 -8.20
N LEU A 217 -32.30 -1.53 -9.36
CA LEU A 217 -32.56 -0.76 -10.58
C LEU A 217 -33.33 -1.63 -11.56
N SER A 218 -34.40 -1.11 -12.10
CA SER A 218 -35.15 -1.76 -13.18
C SER A 218 -35.18 -0.91 -14.42
N THR A 219 -34.87 -1.55 -15.53
CA THR A 219 -34.93 -0.96 -16.88
C THR A 219 -36.16 -1.50 -17.60
N ILE A 220 -37.04 -0.60 -18.03
CA ILE A 220 -38.26 -0.92 -18.75
C ILE A 220 -37.96 -0.87 -20.25
N THR A 221 -38.10 -1.99 -20.90
CA THR A 221 -37.95 -2.16 -22.36
C THR A 221 -39.16 -2.93 -22.88
N LEU A 222 -39.50 -2.78 -24.16
CA LEU A 222 -40.48 -3.65 -24.81
C LEU A 222 -39.80 -4.81 -25.56
N LYS A 223 -40.45 -5.93 -25.61
CA LYS A 223 -40.02 -7.14 -26.36
C LYS A 223 -40.67 -7.23 -27.75
N PHE A 224 -41.30 -6.15 -28.21
CA PHE A 224 -41.96 -5.95 -29.46
C PHE A 224 -41.95 -4.47 -29.83
N ASP A 225 -42.19 -4.14 -31.09
CA ASP A 225 -42.33 -2.77 -31.55
C ASP A 225 -43.72 -2.21 -31.25
N GLY A 226 -43.80 -0.95 -30.87
CA GLY A 226 -45.07 -0.34 -30.56
C GLY A 226 -45.04 1.19 -30.50
N TYR A 227 -46.19 1.78 -30.20
CA TYR A 227 -46.39 3.21 -30.01
C TYR A 227 -46.92 3.47 -28.59
N ILE A 228 -46.33 4.44 -27.95
CA ILE A 228 -46.75 4.84 -26.59
C ILE A 228 -48.12 5.50 -26.68
N GLY A 229 -49.01 5.04 -25.83
CA GLY A 229 -50.29 5.73 -25.58
C GLY A 229 -50.20 6.66 -24.38
N ASP A 230 -51.14 6.52 -23.47
CA ASP A 230 -51.23 7.34 -22.25
C ASP A 230 -50.04 7.09 -21.31
N LEU A 231 -49.15 8.07 -21.12
CA LEU A 231 -47.98 8.03 -20.27
C LEU A 231 -48.34 8.57 -18.87
N LYS A 232 -48.35 7.68 -17.87
CA LYS A 232 -48.66 8.04 -16.47
C LYS A 232 -47.42 8.48 -15.68
N ALA A 233 -46.27 7.92 -16.01
CA ALA A 233 -44.96 8.29 -15.44
C ALA A 233 -44.30 9.33 -16.35
N ASP A 234 -44.78 10.57 -16.29
CA ASP A 234 -44.54 11.62 -17.26
C ASP A 234 -43.33 12.51 -16.98
N TYR A 235 -42.69 12.43 -15.78
CA TYR A 235 -41.46 13.19 -15.47
C TYR A 235 -40.52 12.42 -14.57
N VAL A 236 -39.23 12.71 -14.73
CA VAL A 236 -38.13 12.14 -13.91
C VAL A 236 -38.31 12.69 -12.48
N GLY A 237 -38.13 11.79 -11.49
CA GLY A 237 -38.37 12.06 -10.08
C GLY A 237 -39.74 11.59 -9.59
N THR A 238 -40.65 11.18 -10.48
CA THR A 238 -41.96 10.60 -10.08
C THR A 238 -41.75 9.34 -9.26
N LYS A 239 -42.39 9.23 -8.11
CA LYS A 239 -42.49 8.02 -7.33
C LYS A 239 -43.52 7.08 -7.94
N VAL A 240 -43.16 5.84 -8.13
CA VAL A 240 -44.05 4.81 -8.64
C VAL A 240 -44.13 3.65 -7.65
N ALA A 241 -45.31 3.06 -7.51
CA ALA A 241 -45.48 1.84 -6.71
C ALA A 241 -45.21 0.60 -7.59
N GLN A 242 -44.89 -0.52 -6.99
CA GLN A 242 -44.85 -1.80 -7.68
C GLN A 242 -46.23 -2.08 -8.29
N ASP A 243 -46.27 -2.67 -9.49
CA ASP A 243 -47.45 -2.95 -10.29
C ASP A 243 -48.28 -1.74 -10.74
N GLN A 244 -47.82 -0.50 -10.49
CA GLN A 244 -48.43 0.71 -11.02
C GLN A 244 -48.28 0.78 -12.53
N VAL A 245 -49.36 1.19 -13.23
CA VAL A 245 -49.29 1.44 -14.69
C VAL A 245 -48.38 2.64 -14.98
N LEU A 246 -47.35 2.41 -15.78
CA LEU A 246 -46.39 3.42 -16.22
C LEU A 246 -46.86 4.13 -17.49
N PHE A 247 -47.27 3.37 -18.44
CA PHE A 247 -47.79 3.83 -19.74
C PHE A 247 -48.63 2.73 -20.38
N THR A 248 -49.35 3.08 -21.43
CA THR A 248 -50.02 2.12 -22.31
C THR A 248 -49.28 2.04 -23.65
N VAL A 249 -49.30 0.89 -24.29
CA VAL A 249 -48.66 0.67 -25.61
C VAL A 249 -49.61 0.04 -26.62
N TYR A 250 -49.61 0.55 -27.79
CA TYR A 250 -50.21 -0.08 -28.97
C TYR A 250 -49.13 -0.80 -29.78
N SER A 251 -49.38 -2.05 -30.10
CA SER A 251 -48.53 -2.85 -31.02
C SER A 251 -49.42 -3.71 -31.90
N PRO A 252 -49.22 -3.64 -33.24
CA PRO A 252 -49.93 -4.53 -34.17
C PRO A 252 -49.66 -6.02 -33.87
N GLU A 253 -48.42 -6.34 -33.49
CA GLU A 253 -48.01 -7.72 -33.18
C GLU A 253 -48.69 -8.22 -31.87
N LEU A 254 -48.65 -7.41 -30.81
CA LEU A 254 -49.29 -7.75 -29.56
C LEU A 254 -50.82 -7.88 -29.72
N PHE A 255 -51.43 -7.00 -30.53
CA PHE A 255 -52.84 -7.06 -30.87
C PHE A 255 -53.19 -8.37 -31.61
N ALA A 256 -52.40 -8.75 -32.63
CA ALA A 256 -52.56 -10.01 -33.35
C ALA A 256 -52.42 -11.26 -32.40
N ALA A 257 -51.42 -11.21 -31.48
CA ALA A 257 -51.21 -12.29 -30.52
C ALA A 257 -52.39 -12.43 -29.56
N GLN A 258 -53.03 -11.35 -29.11
CA GLN A 258 -54.23 -11.36 -28.31
C GLN A 258 -55.40 -11.97 -29.10
N GLN A 259 -55.56 -11.64 -30.37
CA GLN A 259 -56.59 -12.25 -31.22
C GLN A 259 -56.36 -13.76 -31.37
N GLU A 260 -55.13 -14.20 -31.66
CA GLU A 260 -54.78 -15.61 -31.76
C GLU A 260 -55.10 -16.36 -30.47
N TYR A 261 -54.77 -15.77 -29.32
CA TYR A 261 -55.12 -16.36 -28.02
C TYR A 261 -56.63 -16.51 -27.83
N LEU A 262 -57.39 -15.46 -28.06
CA LEU A 262 -58.87 -15.50 -27.89
C LEU A 262 -59.54 -16.47 -28.87
N GLU A 263 -59.08 -16.57 -30.13
CA GLU A 263 -59.59 -17.55 -31.08
C GLU A 263 -59.28 -18.98 -30.63
N THR A 264 -58.07 -19.22 -30.12
CA THR A 264 -57.66 -20.51 -29.59
C THR A 264 -58.48 -20.88 -28.34
N LEU A 265 -58.78 -19.91 -27.48
CA LEU A 265 -59.61 -20.09 -26.30
C LEU A 265 -61.03 -20.46 -26.66
N LYS A 266 -61.63 -19.83 -27.67
CA LYS A 266 -62.99 -20.16 -28.19
C LYS A 266 -63.05 -21.59 -28.74
N ARG A 267 -61.97 -22.10 -29.36
CA ARG A 267 -61.86 -23.47 -29.91
C ARG A 267 -61.54 -24.56 -28.90
N ARG A 268 -61.48 -24.24 -27.60
CA ARG A 268 -61.09 -25.17 -26.48
C ARG A 268 -61.92 -26.43 -26.37
N GLY A 269 -63.05 -26.58 -27.10
CA GLY A 269 -63.89 -27.77 -27.14
C GLY A 269 -63.44 -28.88 -28.09
N ALA A 270 -62.49 -28.68 -28.98
CA ALA A 270 -61.96 -29.64 -29.96
C ALA A 270 -60.66 -30.28 -29.43
N ARG A 271 -60.54 -31.61 -29.52
CA ARG A 271 -59.48 -32.48 -28.94
C ARG A 271 -58.00 -32.10 -29.19
N ALA A 272 -57.70 -31.00 -29.89
CA ALA A 272 -56.35 -30.59 -30.27
C ALA A 272 -55.88 -29.27 -29.60
N GLY A 273 -56.60 -28.70 -28.61
CA GLY A 273 -56.47 -27.29 -28.28
C GLY A 273 -55.62 -26.90 -27.07
N THR A 274 -55.27 -27.83 -26.16
CA THR A 274 -54.63 -27.42 -24.86
C THR A 274 -53.20 -26.91 -25.07
N GLY A 275 -52.37 -27.57 -25.88
CA GLY A 275 -50.99 -27.14 -26.11
C GLY A 275 -50.86 -25.81 -26.90
N LEU A 276 -51.78 -25.57 -27.86
CA LEU A 276 -51.82 -24.32 -28.61
C LEU A 276 -52.28 -23.15 -27.74
N LEU A 277 -53.26 -23.38 -26.85
CA LEU A 277 -53.70 -22.36 -25.93
C LEU A 277 -52.60 -21.98 -24.93
N GLU A 278 -51.91 -22.96 -24.37
CA GLU A 278 -50.79 -22.73 -23.47
C GLU A 278 -49.66 -21.99 -24.18
N ALA A 279 -49.32 -22.36 -25.43
CA ALA A 279 -48.31 -21.66 -26.24
C ALA A 279 -48.69 -20.18 -26.51
N ALA A 280 -49.95 -19.93 -26.88
CA ALA A 280 -50.46 -18.58 -27.10
C ALA A 280 -50.47 -17.77 -25.80
N ARG A 281 -50.86 -18.38 -24.69
CA ARG A 281 -50.80 -17.75 -23.35
C ARG A 281 -49.36 -17.42 -22.95
N LEU A 282 -48.44 -18.36 -23.11
CA LEU A 282 -47.02 -18.15 -22.82
C LEU A 282 -46.41 -17.01 -23.64
N ARG A 283 -46.80 -16.88 -24.94
CA ARG A 283 -46.37 -15.77 -25.80
C ARG A 283 -46.80 -14.42 -25.23
N LEU A 284 -48.03 -14.28 -24.74
CA LEU A 284 -48.51 -13.03 -24.10
C LEU A 284 -47.75 -12.73 -22.82
N LEU A 285 -47.49 -13.76 -21.98
CA LEU A 285 -46.66 -13.60 -20.77
C LEU A 285 -45.23 -13.19 -21.08
N LEU A 286 -44.63 -13.79 -22.12
CA LEU A 286 -43.27 -13.43 -22.58
C LEU A 286 -43.20 -12.01 -23.11
N TRP A 287 -44.31 -11.42 -23.53
CA TRP A 287 -44.46 -10.04 -23.97
C TRP A 287 -44.95 -9.11 -22.83
N ASP A 288 -44.71 -9.52 -21.59
CA ASP A 288 -44.97 -8.77 -20.34
C ASP A 288 -46.44 -8.42 -20.07
N MET A 289 -47.38 -9.11 -20.72
CA MET A 289 -48.77 -9.09 -20.25
C MET A 289 -48.86 -9.86 -18.90
N THR A 290 -49.41 -9.19 -17.90
CA THR A 290 -49.54 -9.83 -16.59
C THR A 290 -50.65 -10.92 -16.62
N PRO A 291 -50.64 -11.91 -15.71
CA PRO A 291 -51.74 -12.87 -15.59
C PRO A 291 -53.11 -12.20 -15.37
N GLN A 292 -53.09 -11.01 -14.76
CA GLN A 292 -54.30 -10.19 -14.52
C GLN A 292 -54.82 -9.60 -15.82
N ASP A 293 -53.92 -9.06 -16.66
CA ASP A 293 -54.28 -8.51 -17.99
C ASP A 293 -54.82 -9.59 -18.91
N ILE A 294 -54.27 -10.81 -18.87
CA ILE A 294 -54.76 -11.96 -19.61
C ILE A 294 -56.16 -12.35 -19.09
N ALA A 295 -56.41 -12.36 -17.79
CA ALA A 295 -57.72 -12.63 -17.25
C ALA A 295 -58.77 -11.56 -17.59
N ILE A 296 -58.34 -10.30 -17.70
CA ILE A 296 -59.16 -9.19 -18.21
C ILE A 296 -59.51 -9.43 -19.69
N LEU A 297 -58.51 -9.77 -20.50
CA LEU A 297 -58.63 -10.10 -21.92
C LEU A 297 -59.67 -11.25 -22.13
N GLU A 298 -59.54 -12.30 -21.34
CA GLU A 298 -60.49 -13.45 -21.39
C GLU A 298 -61.91 -13.05 -21.08
N ARG A 299 -62.12 -12.24 -19.99
CA ARG A 299 -63.46 -11.77 -19.59
C ARG A 299 -64.06 -10.79 -20.63
N ARG A 300 -63.23 -9.95 -21.24
CA ARG A 300 -63.63 -9.00 -22.26
C ARG A 300 -63.99 -9.67 -23.60
N GLY A 301 -63.30 -10.77 -23.93
CA GLY A 301 -63.54 -11.54 -25.13
C GLY A 301 -63.15 -10.79 -26.44
N SER A 302 -62.48 -9.64 -26.33
CA SER A 302 -61.97 -8.88 -27.47
C SER A 302 -60.57 -8.30 -27.15
N PRO A 303 -59.67 -8.19 -28.13
CA PRO A 303 -58.31 -7.70 -27.90
C PRO A 303 -58.34 -6.25 -27.43
N GLN A 304 -57.33 -5.88 -26.64
CA GLN A 304 -57.11 -4.51 -26.23
C GLN A 304 -56.17 -3.82 -27.22
N VAL A 305 -56.54 -2.64 -27.69
CA VAL A 305 -55.71 -1.85 -28.59
C VAL A 305 -54.48 -1.32 -27.85
N TYR A 306 -54.69 -0.78 -26.63
CA TYR A 306 -53.65 -0.31 -25.75
C TYR A 306 -53.54 -1.21 -24.57
N VAL A 307 -52.36 -1.79 -24.37
CA VAL A 307 -52.02 -2.66 -23.21
C VAL A 307 -51.20 -1.89 -22.21
N ALA A 308 -51.51 -2.04 -20.95
CA ALA A 308 -50.81 -1.37 -19.87
C ALA A 308 -49.45 -2.03 -19.63
N ILE A 309 -48.41 -1.22 -19.41
CA ILE A 309 -47.11 -1.67 -18.93
C ILE A 309 -46.94 -1.22 -17.50
N HIS A 310 -46.60 -2.19 -16.64
CA HIS A 310 -46.57 -2.01 -15.20
C HIS A 310 -45.14 -1.90 -14.67
N ALA A 311 -44.97 -1.23 -13.53
CA ALA A 311 -43.72 -1.14 -12.83
C ALA A 311 -43.36 -2.48 -12.16
N PRO A 312 -42.23 -3.12 -12.47
CA PRO A 312 -41.83 -4.37 -11.85
C PRO A 312 -41.38 -4.22 -10.40
N LEU A 313 -41.00 -3.01 -10.00
CA LEU A 313 -40.65 -2.62 -8.63
C LEU A 313 -41.14 -1.22 -8.30
N GLY A 314 -41.32 -0.95 -7.01
CA GLY A 314 -41.57 0.42 -6.54
C GLY A 314 -40.26 1.22 -6.47
N GLY A 315 -40.33 2.52 -6.72
CA GLY A 315 -39.13 3.36 -6.68
C GLY A 315 -39.36 4.74 -7.29
N THR A 316 -38.30 5.35 -7.73
CA THR A 316 -38.29 6.67 -8.36
C THR A 316 -37.88 6.54 -9.81
N LEU A 317 -38.62 7.18 -10.72
CA LEU A 317 -38.26 7.26 -12.12
C LEU A 317 -37.00 8.14 -12.28
N ILE A 318 -35.91 7.54 -12.77
CA ILE A 318 -34.60 8.20 -12.90
C ILE A 318 -34.24 8.55 -14.34
N GLU A 319 -34.87 7.88 -15.31
CA GLU A 319 -34.66 8.14 -16.72
C GLU A 319 -35.95 7.92 -17.51
N ARG A 320 -36.24 8.84 -18.46
CA ARG A 320 -37.38 8.77 -19.33
C ARG A 320 -36.99 9.11 -20.77
N ASN A 321 -37.13 8.13 -21.67
CA ASN A 321 -36.74 8.22 -23.09
C ASN A 321 -37.95 8.13 -24.02
N ILE A 322 -39.16 8.29 -23.51
CA ILE A 322 -40.41 8.22 -24.27
C ILE A 322 -41.32 9.42 -24.01
N ALA A 323 -42.19 9.69 -24.92
CA ALA A 323 -43.29 10.67 -24.81
C ALA A 323 -44.57 10.05 -25.35
N ASP A 324 -45.72 10.67 -25.03
CA ASP A 324 -47.02 10.26 -25.61
C ASP A 324 -46.95 10.25 -27.13
N GLY A 325 -47.47 9.22 -27.75
CA GLY A 325 -47.49 9.02 -29.20
C GLY A 325 -46.13 8.64 -29.81
N SER A 326 -45.03 8.59 -29.05
CA SER A 326 -43.71 8.23 -29.59
C SER A 326 -43.62 6.75 -29.95
N ALA A 327 -42.81 6.42 -30.94
CA ALA A 327 -42.47 5.05 -31.27
C ALA A 327 -41.56 4.45 -30.18
N ALA A 328 -41.83 3.23 -29.81
CA ALA A 328 -41.07 2.46 -28.83
C ALA A 328 -40.54 1.17 -29.49
N PRO A 329 -39.32 1.23 -30.07
CA PRO A 329 -38.68 0.07 -30.68
C PRO A 329 -38.35 -1.01 -29.65
N MET A 330 -38.39 -2.27 -30.07
CA MET A 330 -38.00 -3.41 -29.28
C MET A 330 -36.59 -3.26 -28.72
N GLY A 331 -36.38 -3.60 -27.42
CA GLY A 331 -35.08 -3.62 -26.76
C GLY A 331 -34.52 -2.23 -26.36
N LYS A 332 -35.16 -1.12 -26.78
CA LYS A 332 -34.75 0.22 -26.38
C LYS A 332 -35.14 0.48 -24.92
N THR A 333 -34.26 1.10 -24.14
CA THR A 333 -34.58 1.59 -22.81
C THR A 333 -35.60 2.72 -22.89
N LEU A 334 -36.77 2.51 -22.33
CA LEU A 334 -37.88 3.45 -22.31
C LEU A 334 -37.89 4.26 -21.03
N LEU A 335 -37.86 3.56 -19.90
CA LEU A 335 -37.85 4.14 -18.55
C LEU A 335 -36.84 3.38 -17.69
N ARG A 336 -36.28 4.07 -16.69
CA ARG A 336 -35.51 3.40 -15.63
C ARG A 336 -36.05 3.85 -14.26
N ILE A 337 -36.27 2.86 -13.41
CA ILE A 337 -36.80 3.05 -12.07
C ILE A 337 -35.75 2.53 -11.08
N ALA A 338 -35.45 3.31 -10.05
CA ALA A 338 -34.56 2.93 -8.97
C ALA A 338 -35.27 2.99 -7.63
N ASP A 339 -35.15 1.95 -6.83
CA ASP A 339 -35.48 2.03 -5.42
C ASP A 339 -34.31 2.73 -4.71
N LEU A 340 -34.59 3.90 -4.14
CA LEU A 340 -33.64 4.75 -3.45
C LEU A 340 -33.62 4.52 -1.94
N SER A 341 -34.34 3.53 -1.42
CA SER A 341 -34.35 3.20 0.01
C SER A 341 -32.99 2.76 0.53
N ARG A 342 -32.15 2.27 -0.38
CA ARG A 342 -30.75 1.97 -0.18
C ARG A 342 -29.93 2.55 -1.32
N VAL A 343 -28.79 3.14 -0.96
CA VAL A 343 -27.85 3.72 -1.94
C VAL A 343 -26.44 3.17 -1.71
N TRP A 344 -25.65 3.25 -2.73
CA TRP A 344 -24.21 2.99 -2.62
C TRP A 344 -23.44 4.30 -2.56
N VAL A 345 -22.28 4.26 -1.92
CA VAL A 345 -21.25 5.28 -2.04
C VAL A 345 -20.00 4.63 -2.59
N HIS A 346 -19.52 5.12 -3.69
CA HIS A 346 -18.25 4.74 -4.29
C HIS A 346 -17.15 5.66 -3.74
N ALA A 347 -16.42 5.19 -2.73
CA ALA A 347 -15.29 5.90 -2.15
C ALA A 347 -14.01 5.63 -2.94
N GLN A 348 -13.20 6.67 -3.14
CA GLN A 348 -11.90 6.59 -3.79
C GLN A 348 -10.81 6.56 -2.71
N VAL A 349 -10.18 5.41 -2.53
CA VAL A 349 -9.14 5.18 -1.52
C VAL A 349 -7.79 5.10 -2.22
N PHE A 350 -6.77 5.78 -1.71
CA PHE A 350 -5.42 5.73 -2.27
C PHE A 350 -4.82 4.31 -2.22
N GLU A 351 -4.02 3.97 -3.20
CA GLU A 351 -3.36 2.66 -3.33
C GLU A 351 -2.65 2.22 -2.05
N ALA A 352 -1.94 3.14 -1.39
CA ALA A 352 -1.21 2.88 -0.14
C ALA A 352 -2.12 2.46 1.04
N ASP A 353 -3.40 2.81 0.99
CA ASP A 353 -4.37 2.50 2.05
C ASP A 353 -5.26 1.30 1.71
N LEU A 354 -5.25 0.85 0.45
CA LEU A 354 -6.11 -0.26 -0.01
C LEU A 354 -5.80 -1.60 0.66
N GLU A 355 -4.53 -1.87 0.95
CA GLU A 355 -4.13 -3.09 1.66
C GLU A 355 -4.73 -3.21 3.06
N LEU A 356 -5.12 -2.06 3.63
CA LEU A 356 -5.75 -2.00 4.94
C LEU A 356 -7.27 -2.20 4.88
N MET A 357 -7.87 -2.22 3.68
CA MET A 357 -9.31 -2.32 3.49
C MET A 357 -9.77 -3.77 3.56
N SER A 358 -10.90 -3.98 4.22
CA SER A 358 -11.58 -5.26 4.24
C SER A 358 -13.09 -5.12 4.15
N ILE A 359 -13.74 -6.13 3.56
CA ILE A 359 -15.20 -6.20 3.49
C ILE A 359 -15.75 -6.31 4.91
N GLY A 360 -16.83 -5.59 5.20
CA GLY A 360 -17.45 -5.53 6.53
C GLY A 360 -16.90 -4.41 7.42
N MET A 361 -15.86 -3.67 7.00
CA MET A 361 -15.38 -2.50 7.75
C MET A 361 -16.46 -1.45 7.89
N LYS A 362 -16.51 -0.86 9.09
CA LYS A 362 -17.39 0.26 9.38
C LYS A 362 -16.81 1.56 8.82
N ALA A 363 -17.67 2.36 8.25
CA ALA A 363 -17.35 3.69 7.75
C ALA A 363 -18.41 4.69 8.21
N THR A 364 -18.03 5.94 8.23
CA THR A 364 -18.93 7.06 8.44
C THR A 364 -18.94 7.92 7.19
N VAL A 365 -20.12 8.18 6.67
CA VAL A 365 -20.31 9.04 5.50
C VAL A 365 -20.90 10.37 5.99
N THR A 366 -20.33 11.47 5.54
CA THR A 366 -20.81 12.83 5.80
C THR A 366 -20.98 13.59 4.48
N LEU A 367 -21.94 14.48 4.46
CA LEU A 367 -22.19 15.34 3.30
C LEU A 367 -21.63 16.74 3.60
N PRO A 368 -20.81 17.34 2.74
CA PRO A 368 -20.18 18.64 3.01
C PRO A 368 -21.17 19.76 3.32
N TYR A 369 -22.37 19.69 2.76
CA TYR A 369 -23.46 20.69 3.00
C TYR A 369 -24.36 20.35 4.19
N LEU A 370 -24.21 19.16 4.82
CA LEU A 370 -24.89 18.74 6.03
C LEU A 370 -23.88 18.15 7.05
N PRO A 371 -22.91 18.94 7.51
CA PRO A 371 -21.78 18.42 8.29
C PRO A 371 -22.19 17.90 9.68
N ALA A 372 -23.36 18.28 10.18
CA ALA A 372 -23.89 17.80 11.46
C ALA A 372 -24.52 16.40 11.38
N ARG A 373 -24.76 15.87 10.17
CA ARG A 373 -25.34 14.53 9.95
C ARG A 373 -24.28 13.54 9.50
N THR A 374 -24.31 12.41 10.14
CA THR A 374 -23.45 11.28 9.82
C THR A 374 -24.29 10.06 9.45
N TYR A 375 -23.91 9.41 8.39
CA TYR A 375 -24.58 8.20 7.91
C TYR A 375 -23.65 7.00 8.13
N PRO A 376 -24.05 6.01 8.96
CA PRO A 376 -23.27 4.80 9.14
C PRO A 376 -23.28 3.99 7.85
N ALA A 377 -22.12 3.50 7.46
CA ALA A 377 -21.95 2.70 6.26
C ALA A 377 -21.07 1.49 6.53
N THR A 378 -21.15 0.51 5.65
CA THR A 378 -20.30 -0.69 5.70
C THR A 378 -19.68 -0.93 4.34
N VAL A 379 -18.40 -1.30 4.33
CA VAL A 379 -17.70 -1.71 3.11
C VAL A 379 -18.31 -3.02 2.62
N GLU A 380 -18.97 -2.98 1.47
CA GLU A 380 -19.62 -4.13 0.86
C GLU A 380 -18.72 -4.80 -0.19
N TYR A 381 -17.95 -4.00 -0.92
CA TYR A 381 -17.11 -4.51 -2.00
C TYR A 381 -15.89 -3.62 -2.24
N ILE A 382 -14.76 -4.24 -2.57
CA ILE A 382 -13.52 -3.58 -2.97
C ILE A 382 -13.24 -3.99 -4.42
N TYR A 383 -13.18 -3.01 -5.33
CA TYR A 383 -12.97 -3.29 -6.74
C TYR A 383 -11.52 -3.74 -6.98
N PRO A 384 -11.29 -4.81 -7.77
CA PRO A 384 -9.96 -5.40 -7.96
C PRO A 384 -9.09 -4.67 -9.00
N TYR A 385 -9.37 -3.40 -9.23
CA TYR A 385 -8.62 -2.56 -10.18
C TYR A 385 -8.52 -1.13 -9.70
N LEU A 386 -7.43 -0.45 -10.07
CA LEU A 386 -7.20 0.96 -9.80
C LEU A 386 -7.72 1.83 -10.94
N GLN A 387 -8.11 3.05 -10.61
CA GLN A 387 -8.37 4.08 -11.60
C GLN A 387 -7.03 4.69 -12.06
N GLY A 388 -6.72 4.59 -13.37
CA GLY A 388 -5.40 4.88 -13.91
C GLY A 388 -4.88 6.28 -13.62
N ASP A 389 -5.73 7.31 -13.72
CA ASP A 389 -5.30 8.70 -13.59
C ASP A 389 -5.04 9.13 -12.13
N SER A 390 -5.81 8.62 -11.19
CA SER A 390 -5.74 9.02 -9.77
C SER A 390 -4.96 8.05 -8.88
N ARG A 391 -4.62 6.86 -9.36
CA ARG A 391 -4.05 5.73 -8.59
C ARG A 391 -4.85 5.44 -7.33
N THR A 392 -6.17 5.50 -7.43
CA THR A 392 -7.09 5.18 -6.35
C THR A 392 -7.85 3.90 -6.66
N GLY A 393 -8.11 3.11 -5.64
CA GLY A 393 -9.03 2.00 -5.72
C GLY A 393 -10.42 2.44 -5.33
N ARG A 394 -11.42 1.86 -5.97
CA ARG A 394 -12.82 2.09 -5.65
C ARG A 394 -13.27 1.13 -4.57
N VAL A 395 -13.87 1.67 -3.52
CA VAL A 395 -14.50 0.91 -2.43
C VAL A 395 -15.99 1.25 -2.42
N ARG A 396 -16.84 0.22 -2.47
CA ARG A 396 -18.28 0.37 -2.43
C ARG A 396 -18.78 0.21 -0.99
N LEU A 397 -19.51 1.21 -0.54
CA LEU A 397 -20.21 1.19 0.73
C LEU A 397 -21.72 1.13 0.50
N SER A 398 -22.42 0.41 1.34
CA SER A 398 -23.88 0.35 1.34
C SER A 398 -24.43 1.16 2.51
N LEU A 399 -25.43 1.99 2.22
CA LEU A 399 -26.10 2.88 3.18
C LEU A 399 -27.61 2.71 3.11
N ASP A 400 -28.26 2.76 4.27
CA ASP A 400 -29.69 2.95 4.34
C ASP A 400 -30.06 4.40 4.01
N ASN A 401 -31.12 4.59 3.24
CA ASN A 401 -31.62 5.89 2.79
C ASN A 401 -33.16 5.91 2.85
N SER A 402 -33.72 5.34 3.90
CA SER A 402 -35.17 5.28 4.09
C SER A 402 -35.83 6.66 4.18
N ASP A 403 -35.08 7.68 4.62
CA ASP A 403 -35.51 9.09 4.66
C ASP A 403 -35.41 9.80 3.29
N GLY A 404 -34.72 9.23 2.32
CA GLY A 404 -34.54 9.76 0.96
C GLY A 404 -33.65 11.00 0.86
N GLU A 405 -32.82 11.27 1.86
CA GLU A 405 -31.93 12.44 1.89
C GLU A 405 -30.72 12.29 0.98
N LEU A 406 -30.19 11.06 0.87
CA LEU A 406 -29.06 10.75 -0.01
C LEU A 406 -29.55 10.62 -1.45
N LYS A 407 -29.14 11.53 -2.30
CA LYS A 407 -29.48 11.50 -3.73
C LYS A 407 -28.28 11.07 -4.56
N PRO A 408 -28.49 10.22 -5.55
CA PRO A 408 -27.41 9.86 -6.50
C PRO A 408 -26.75 11.11 -7.10
N ALA A 409 -25.45 11.01 -7.41
CA ALA A 409 -24.56 12.08 -7.83
C ALA A 409 -24.19 13.12 -6.75
N MET A 410 -24.60 12.93 -5.50
CA MET A 410 -24.09 13.73 -4.39
C MET A 410 -22.65 13.32 -4.04
N TYR A 411 -21.80 14.32 -3.77
CA TYR A 411 -20.49 14.09 -3.18
C TYR A 411 -20.59 13.88 -1.67
N ALA A 412 -19.80 12.95 -1.17
CA ALA A 412 -19.72 12.59 0.22
C ALA A 412 -18.27 12.47 0.68
N GLU A 413 -18.01 12.80 1.94
CA GLU A 413 -16.77 12.46 2.61
C GLU A 413 -16.96 11.13 3.34
N VAL A 414 -16.06 10.22 3.12
CA VAL A 414 -16.06 8.87 3.72
C VAL A 414 -14.89 8.78 4.69
N THR A 415 -15.19 8.47 5.94
CA THR A 415 -14.18 8.17 6.96
C THR A 415 -14.24 6.68 7.28
N LEU A 416 -13.18 5.96 6.93
CA LEU A 416 -13.01 4.54 7.23
C LEU A 416 -12.12 4.40 8.48
N GLN A 417 -12.52 3.52 9.39
CA GLN A 417 -11.76 3.23 10.60
C GLN A 417 -11.11 1.86 10.48
N VAL A 418 -9.78 1.86 10.38
CA VAL A 418 -8.97 0.65 10.31
C VAL A 418 -8.45 0.33 11.70
N ASP A 419 -8.85 -0.81 12.23
CA ASP A 419 -8.28 -1.35 13.46
C ASP A 419 -6.89 -1.93 13.15
N LEU A 420 -5.86 -1.34 13.75
CA LEU A 420 -4.47 -1.78 13.63
C LEU A 420 -4.06 -2.74 14.75
N GLY A 421 -4.99 -3.10 15.66
CA GLY A 421 -4.78 -4.02 16.74
C GLY A 421 -4.22 -3.40 18.01
N HIS A 422 -4.04 -4.25 19.04
CA HIS A 422 -3.58 -3.87 20.36
C HIS A 422 -2.06 -3.88 20.42
N VAL A 423 -1.43 -2.70 20.32
CA VAL A 423 0.02 -2.56 20.15
C VAL A 423 0.63 -1.61 21.16
N LEU A 424 1.93 -1.81 21.48
CA LEU A 424 2.69 -0.86 22.29
C LEU A 424 2.84 0.43 21.48
N SER A 425 2.39 1.54 22.03
CA SER A 425 2.38 2.83 21.33
C SER A 425 2.77 3.99 22.25
N ILE A 426 3.28 5.03 21.63
CA ILE A 426 3.62 6.32 22.25
C ILE A 426 2.97 7.46 21.47
N PRO A 427 2.78 8.64 22.09
CA PRO A 427 2.37 9.83 21.36
C PRO A 427 3.35 10.16 20.24
N GLU A 428 2.84 10.50 19.05
CA GLU A 428 3.66 10.83 17.87
C GLU A 428 4.59 12.02 18.13
N GLU A 429 4.16 12.95 18.97
CA GLU A 429 4.90 14.13 19.40
C GLU A 429 6.19 13.78 20.18
N ALA A 430 6.28 12.59 20.77
CA ALA A 430 7.47 12.12 21.46
C ALA A 430 8.64 11.79 20.51
N ILE A 431 8.36 11.61 19.22
CA ILE A 431 9.33 11.11 18.25
C ILE A 431 10.07 12.25 17.58
N ILE A 432 11.39 12.22 17.69
CA ILE A 432 12.30 13.11 16.95
C ILE A 432 12.81 12.34 15.74
N VAL A 433 12.64 12.92 14.58
CA VAL A 433 13.19 12.39 13.31
C VAL A 433 14.55 13.04 13.08
N ALA A 434 15.60 12.24 13.14
CA ALA A 434 16.97 12.68 12.89
C ALA A 434 17.51 11.87 11.70
N GLY A 435 17.46 12.45 10.50
CA GLY A 435 17.74 11.73 9.26
C GLY A 435 16.84 10.50 9.09
N MET A 436 17.45 9.32 9.02
CA MET A 436 16.72 8.04 8.94
C MET A 436 16.39 7.43 10.30
N SER A 437 16.88 8.03 11.40
CA SER A 437 16.69 7.53 12.75
C SER A 437 15.49 8.17 13.43
N ARG A 438 14.79 7.40 14.24
CA ARG A 438 13.74 7.88 15.14
C ARG A 438 14.21 7.71 16.57
N ILE A 439 14.13 8.80 17.34
CA ILE A 439 14.68 8.88 18.68
C ILE A 439 13.60 9.43 19.60
N VAL A 440 13.56 8.91 20.80
CA VAL A 440 12.74 9.42 21.90
C VAL A 440 13.61 9.67 23.11
N PHE A 441 13.25 10.62 23.94
CA PHE A 441 13.88 10.81 25.24
C PHE A 441 13.05 10.08 26.31
N VAL A 442 13.63 9.06 26.92
CA VAL A 442 13.04 8.35 28.06
C VAL A 442 13.37 9.10 29.36
N ASP A 443 12.36 9.45 30.12
CA ASP A 443 12.51 10.09 31.43
C ASP A 443 12.79 9.01 32.49
N LEU A 444 14.01 9.02 33.03
CA LEU A 444 14.44 8.12 34.11
C LEU A 444 14.14 8.67 35.50
N GLY A 445 13.45 9.80 35.58
CA GLY A 445 13.20 10.51 36.84
C GLY A 445 14.35 11.45 37.22
N GLU A 446 14.09 12.31 38.22
CA GLU A 446 15.06 13.29 38.77
C GLU A 446 15.70 14.21 37.69
N GLY A 447 15.00 14.47 36.59
CA GLY A 447 15.52 15.29 35.51
C GLY A 447 16.48 14.58 34.56
N ARG A 448 16.68 13.29 34.69
CA ARG A 448 17.55 12.48 33.83
C ARG A 448 16.79 11.98 32.63
N LEU A 449 17.24 12.35 31.43
CA LEU A 449 16.66 11.97 30.15
C LEU A 449 17.66 11.13 29.36
N LYS A 450 17.23 9.95 28.90
CA LYS A 450 18.03 9.05 28.10
C LYS A 450 17.50 9.06 26.66
N PRO A 451 18.29 9.45 25.65
CA PRO A 451 17.91 9.29 24.26
C PRO A 451 17.93 7.81 23.89
N VAL A 452 16.83 7.33 23.32
CA VAL A 452 16.66 5.94 22.89
C VAL A 452 16.24 5.93 21.43
N ARG A 453 16.96 5.18 20.61
CA ARG A 453 16.55 4.93 19.22
C ARG A 453 15.43 3.90 19.21
N ILE A 454 14.39 4.18 18.41
CA ILE A 454 13.23 3.31 18.30
C ILE A 454 12.98 2.89 16.85
N THR A 455 12.43 1.69 16.70
CA THR A 455 11.83 1.25 15.44
C THR A 455 10.33 1.43 15.55
N THR A 456 9.74 2.22 14.64
CA THR A 456 8.30 2.50 14.65
C THR A 456 7.58 1.66 13.61
N GLY A 457 6.34 1.29 13.94
CA GLY A 457 5.42 0.61 13.04
C GLY A 457 4.31 1.53 12.53
N ARG A 458 3.07 1.08 12.69
CA ARG A 458 1.85 1.72 12.22
C ARG A 458 1.53 2.98 13.03
N ARG A 459 0.73 3.88 12.43
CA ARG A 459 0.34 5.15 13.05
C ARG A 459 -1.18 5.29 13.06
N GLY A 460 -1.72 5.88 14.11
CA GLY A 460 -3.15 6.17 14.20
C GLY A 460 -3.49 7.06 15.39
N GLN A 461 -4.44 7.97 15.23
CA GLN A 461 -4.99 8.84 16.28
C GLN A 461 -3.94 9.61 17.11
N GLY A 462 -2.85 10.07 16.47
CA GLY A 462 -1.77 10.80 17.17
C GLY A 462 -0.83 9.90 17.97
N PHE A 463 -0.90 8.58 17.78
CA PHE A 463 0.00 7.60 18.37
C PHE A 463 0.73 6.79 17.31
N VAL A 464 1.92 6.31 17.68
CA VAL A 464 2.76 5.49 16.81
C VAL A 464 3.12 4.20 17.52
N GLU A 465 2.97 3.09 16.82
CA GLU A 465 3.42 1.77 17.30
C GLU A 465 4.94 1.74 17.43
N VAL A 466 5.42 1.18 18.54
CA VAL A 466 6.83 0.94 18.79
C VAL A 466 7.10 -0.55 18.66
N LEU A 467 7.92 -0.90 17.68
CA LEU A 467 8.33 -2.28 17.43
C LEU A 467 9.54 -2.68 18.28
N GLU A 468 10.50 -1.74 18.43
CA GLU A 468 11.73 -1.95 19.20
C GLU A 468 12.16 -0.65 19.88
N GLY A 469 12.88 -0.77 21.00
CA GLY A 469 13.55 0.33 21.68
C GLY A 469 12.89 0.79 22.98
N LEU A 470 11.60 0.52 23.20
CA LEU A 470 10.90 0.87 24.45
C LEU A 470 10.21 -0.34 25.07
N LYS A 471 9.93 -0.23 26.36
CA LYS A 471 9.17 -1.20 27.15
C LYS A 471 7.85 -0.59 27.61
N LEU A 472 6.90 -1.46 27.92
CA LEU A 472 5.65 -1.05 28.56
C LEU A 472 5.96 -0.31 29.87
N GLY A 473 5.37 0.87 30.02
CA GLY A 473 5.55 1.72 31.19
C GLY A 473 6.69 2.74 31.10
N ASP A 474 7.52 2.70 30.05
CA ASP A 474 8.54 3.72 29.84
C ASP A 474 7.87 5.09 29.67
N THR A 475 8.39 6.09 30.38
CA THR A 475 7.91 7.47 30.26
C THR A 475 8.77 8.22 29.24
N VAL A 476 8.13 8.75 28.19
CA VAL A 476 8.80 9.47 27.10
C VAL A 476 8.42 10.94 27.10
N VAL A 477 9.36 11.78 26.74
CA VAL A 477 9.12 13.24 26.62
C VAL A 477 8.31 13.51 25.36
N THR A 478 7.21 14.26 25.48
CA THR A 478 6.31 14.62 24.39
C THR A 478 6.43 16.08 23.95
N SER A 479 6.93 16.97 24.84
CA SER A 479 7.08 18.39 24.55
C SER A 479 8.48 18.89 24.91
N GLY A 480 8.97 19.90 24.20
CA GLY A 480 10.32 20.45 24.41
C GLY A 480 11.46 19.62 23.80
N ASN A 481 11.15 18.57 23.07
CA ASN A 481 12.10 17.60 22.50
C ASN A 481 13.21 18.23 21.68
N PHE A 482 12.87 19.25 20.85
CA PHE A 482 13.85 19.93 20.02
C PHE A 482 14.87 20.72 20.86
N LEU A 483 14.42 21.39 21.91
CA LEU A 483 15.33 22.14 22.81
C LEU A 483 16.23 21.19 23.58
N ILE A 484 15.70 20.05 24.04
CA ILE A 484 16.47 19.00 24.68
C ILE A 484 17.50 18.42 23.73
N ALA A 485 17.13 18.14 22.49
CA ALA A 485 18.04 17.64 21.47
C ALA A 485 19.15 18.64 21.14
N ALA A 486 18.82 19.93 21.02
CA ALA A 486 19.79 20.99 20.80
C ALA A 486 20.77 21.13 21.97
N GLU A 487 20.31 21.04 23.21
CA GLU A 487 21.15 21.08 24.39
C GLU A 487 22.06 19.85 24.51
N THR A 488 21.54 18.69 24.10
CA THR A 488 22.33 17.46 24.00
C THR A 488 23.51 17.64 23.08
N ARG A 489 23.30 18.19 21.88
CA ARG A 489 24.36 18.47 20.91
C ARG A 489 25.42 19.43 21.47
N LEU A 490 25.01 20.44 22.23
CA LEU A 490 25.91 21.39 22.83
C LEU A 490 26.74 20.81 23.97
N LYS A 491 26.17 19.91 24.78
CA LYS A 491 26.86 19.35 25.98
C LYS A 491 27.75 18.16 25.62
N THR A 492 27.38 17.34 24.68
CA THR A 492 28.12 16.11 24.36
C THR A 492 29.20 16.32 23.30
N GLY A 493 29.22 17.47 22.60
CA GLY A 493 30.18 17.75 21.53
C GLY A 493 30.15 16.73 20.38
N ILE A 494 29.13 15.88 20.36
CA ILE A 494 29.04 14.73 19.47
C ILE A 494 28.00 15.05 18.39
N GLU A 495 28.46 15.12 17.14
CA GLU A 495 27.64 15.16 15.92
C GLU A 495 27.00 13.75 15.66
N GLN A 496 26.35 13.15 16.65
CA GLN A 496 25.87 11.73 16.59
C GLN A 496 24.36 11.59 16.38
N TRP A 497 23.69 12.62 15.90
CA TRP A 497 22.24 12.55 15.70
C TRP A 497 21.87 12.78 14.24
#